data_16573a27fe50b64b25cf3c6878680ea4
#
_entry.id   16573a27fe50b64b25cf3c6878680ea4
#
_cell.length_a   1.000
_cell.length_b   1.000
_cell.length_c   1.000
_cell.angle_alpha   90.00
_cell.angle_beta   90.00
_cell.angle_gamma   90.00
#
_symmetry.space_group_name_H-M   'P 1'
#
loop_
_entity.id
_entity.type
_entity.pdbx_description
1 polymer ?
#
loop_
_entity_poly.entity_id
_entity_poly.type
_entity_poly.pdbx_seq_one_letter_code
_entity_poly.pdbx_strand_id
1 'polypeptide(L)'
;IAIETRDYADVLARIEGIKTSDPIPPSAAGERAYLRGRAAYEAGKLADAEGELVLISKKSRMYSSAVYLRGVIRARRGEYKDAAEAMCEVAGTGDADKITFVVDDRYFTIKDLARLGLGRIAHEMGEYDDAYYHYFQIPDDSAYLPDALFEASWSMYQKRELATSRDLVHEFINTFPSSPLWPEASLLAGYVELADCKFDDSQKWYDQLIGKLQPVVDEIDRARKDPDLRRQLVAKAVTRFHEIKQTGEVAG
;
A
#
# COMPACT_ATOMS: atom_id res chain seq x y z
N ILE A 1 -14.57 7.83 -13.19
CA ILE A 1 -13.76 9.07 -13.23
C ILE A 1 -13.52 9.58 -11.81
N ALA A 2 -14.56 9.97 -11.02
CA ALA A 2 -14.35 10.55 -9.69
C ALA A 2 -13.74 9.57 -8.67
N ILE A 3 -14.00 8.27 -8.78
CA ILE A 3 -13.35 7.22 -7.97
C ILE A 3 -11.88 7.07 -8.36
N GLU A 4 -11.57 7.12 -9.63
CA GLU A 4 -10.21 7.04 -10.17
C GLU A 4 -9.36 8.25 -9.75
N THR A 5 -9.98 9.43 -9.66
CA THR A 5 -9.32 10.66 -9.19
C THR A 5 -9.23 10.75 -7.67
N ARG A 6 -9.79 9.79 -6.93
CA ARG A 6 -9.90 9.78 -5.47
C ARG A 6 -10.61 11.03 -4.90
N ASP A 7 -11.42 11.70 -5.69
CA ASP A 7 -12.26 12.81 -5.24
C ASP A 7 -13.55 12.28 -4.61
N TYR A 8 -13.41 11.77 -3.40
CA TYR A 8 -14.54 11.20 -2.64
C TYR A 8 -15.59 12.24 -2.25
N ALA A 9 -15.23 13.51 -2.16
CA ALA A 9 -16.17 14.59 -1.86
C ALA A 9 -17.14 14.82 -3.03
N ASP A 10 -16.63 14.88 -4.28
CA ASP A 10 -17.46 14.97 -5.49
C ASP A 10 -18.32 13.70 -5.67
N VAL A 11 -17.73 12.52 -5.42
CA VAL A 11 -18.47 11.25 -5.46
C VAL A 11 -19.64 11.27 -4.49
N LEU A 12 -19.43 11.71 -3.25
CA LEU A 12 -20.48 11.80 -2.24
C LEU A 12 -21.56 12.78 -2.62
N ALA A 13 -21.22 14.00 -3.08
CA ALA A 13 -22.17 15.00 -3.50
C ALA A 13 -23.07 14.48 -4.64
N ARG A 14 -22.53 13.73 -5.59
CA ARG A 14 -23.29 13.10 -6.67
C ARG A 14 -24.21 11.98 -6.15
N ILE A 15 -23.74 11.15 -5.21
CA ILE A 15 -24.52 10.07 -4.62
C ILE A 15 -25.67 10.63 -3.77
N GLU A 16 -25.45 11.69 -3.03
CA GLU A 16 -26.48 12.36 -2.24
C GLU A 16 -27.56 13.04 -3.11
N GLY A 17 -27.19 13.44 -4.32
CA GLY A 17 -28.12 13.94 -5.33
C GLY A 17 -29.06 12.87 -5.92
N ILE A 18 -28.78 11.57 -5.75
CA ILE A 18 -29.66 10.49 -6.18
C ILE A 18 -30.86 10.42 -5.22
N LYS A 19 -32.05 10.62 -5.77
CA LYS A 19 -33.30 10.55 -4.97
C LYS A 19 -33.49 9.13 -4.43
N THR A 20 -33.94 9.03 -3.19
CA THR A 20 -34.23 7.72 -2.56
C THR A 20 -35.34 6.94 -3.26
N SER A 21 -36.15 7.60 -4.08
CA SER A 21 -37.20 7.01 -4.90
C SER A 21 -36.68 6.35 -6.19
N ASP A 22 -35.43 6.63 -6.58
CA ASP A 22 -34.88 6.05 -7.81
C ASP A 22 -34.58 4.56 -7.59
N PRO A 23 -35.00 3.67 -8.49
CA PRO A 23 -34.76 2.25 -8.34
C PRO A 23 -33.24 1.97 -8.51
N ILE A 24 -32.59 1.66 -7.39
CA ILE A 24 -31.19 1.25 -7.39
C ILE A 24 -31.14 -0.27 -7.55
N PRO A 25 -30.46 -0.80 -8.57
CA PRO A 25 -30.25 -2.24 -8.69
C PRO A 25 -29.63 -2.83 -7.41
N PRO A 26 -30.04 -4.02 -6.98
CA PRO A 26 -29.47 -4.65 -5.77
C PRO A 26 -27.93 -4.75 -5.78
N SER A 27 -27.34 -4.90 -6.97
CA SER A 27 -25.88 -4.90 -7.17
C SER A 27 -25.23 -3.54 -6.86
N ALA A 28 -25.95 -2.43 -7.08
CA ALA A 28 -25.44 -1.08 -6.83
C ALA A 28 -25.74 -0.56 -5.42
N ALA A 29 -26.62 -1.21 -4.66
CA ALA A 29 -26.94 -0.79 -3.29
C ALA A 29 -25.72 -0.80 -2.38
N GLY A 30 -24.85 -1.80 -2.52
CA GLY A 30 -23.59 -1.89 -1.77
C GLY A 30 -22.57 -0.81 -2.13
N GLU A 31 -22.59 -0.29 -3.34
CA GLU A 31 -21.65 0.73 -3.81
C GLU A 31 -21.84 2.06 -3.06
N ARG A 32 -23.08 2.46 -2.83
CA ARG A 32 -23.37 3.69 -2.08
C ARG A 32 -22.83 3.64 -0.66
N ALA A 33 -23.08 2.53 0.06
CA ALA A 33 -22.57 2.32 1.40
C ALA A 33 -21.04 2.25 1.43
N TYR A 34 -20.43 1.56 0.44
CA TYR A 34 -18.98 1.50 0.30
C TYR A 34 -18.35 2.88 0.11
N LEU A 35 -18.90 3.69 -0.77
CA LEU A 35 -18.37 5.03 -1.05
C LEU A 35 -18.50 5.97 0.16
N ARG A 36 -19.61 5.89 0.90
CA ARG A 36 -19.78 6.62 2.17
C ARG A 36 -18.78 6.17 3.23
N GLY A 37 -18.66 4.86 3.41
CA GLY A 37 -17.68 4.28 4.33
C GLY A 37 -16.25 4.66 3.97
N ARG A 38 -15.90 4.63 2.68
CA ARG A 38 -14.58 5.05 2.20
C ARG A 38 -14.31 6.52 2.45
N ALA A 39 -15.25 7.41 2.17
CA ALA A 39 -15.10 8.83 2.40
C ALA A 39 -15.02 9.15 3.91
N ALA A 40 -15.80 8.49 4.74
CA ALA A 40 -15.69 8.63 6.21
C ALA A 40 -14.30 8.17 6.71
N TYR A 41 -13.77 7.08 6.14
CA TYR A 41 -12.41 6.60 6.45
C TYR A 41 -11.34 7.63 6.10
N GLU A 42 -11.39 8.21 4.90
CA GLU A 42 -10.46 9.26 4.46
C GLU A 42 -10.56 10.54 5.30
N ALA A 43 -11.76 10.83 5.81
CA ALA A 43 -12.01 11.93 6.77
C ALA A 43 -11.58 11.60 8.21
N GLY A 44 -11.02 10.41 8.48
CA GLY A 44 -10.62 9.97 9.82
C GLY A 44 -11.77 9.55 10.73
N LYS A 45 -13.02 9.51 10.23
CA LYS A 45 -14.23 9.14 10.98
C LYS A 45 -14.40 7.62 10.99
N LEU A 46 -13.54 6.92 11.73
CA LEU A 46 -13.45 5.47 11.67
C LEU A 46 -14.74 4.74 12.10
N ALA A 47 -15.47 5.26 13.09
CA ALA A 47 -16.73 4.67 13.55
C ALA A 47 -17.83 4.81 12.49
N ASP A 48 -17.96 5.98 11.87
CA ASP A 48 -18.93 6.22 10.79
C ASP A 48 -18.61 5.34 9.59
N ALA A 49 -17.32 5.23 9.25
CA ALA A 49 -16.86 4.37 8.17
C ALA A 49 -17.26 2.92 8.39
N GLU A 50 -17.00 2.35 9.55
CA GLU A 50 -17.36 0.98 9.88
C GLU A 50 -18.87 0.76 9.88
N GLY A 51 -19.64 1.74 10.38
CA GLY A 51 -21.11 1.73 10.37
C GLY A 51 -21.70 1.63 8.96
N GLU A 52 -21.15 2.35 7.98
CA GLU A 52 -21.57 2.25 6.57
C GLU A 52 -21.11 0.92 5.92
N LEU A 53 -19.91 0.48 6.19
CA LEU A 53 -19.34 -0.72 5.57
C LEU A 53 -20.03 -2.01 6.03
N VAL A 54 -20.52 -2.07 7.26
CA VAL A 54 -21.23 -3.25 7.81
C VAL A 54 -22.56 -3.51 7.12
N LEU A 55 -23.17 -2.49 6.53
CA LEU A 55 -24.44 -2.59 5.81
C LEU A 55 -24.33 -3.31 4.47
N ILE A 56 -23.11 -3.58 4.00
CA ILE A 56 -22.88 -4.16 2.67
C ILE A 56 -23.08 -5.66 2.72
N SER A 57 -24.09 -6.12 1.96
CA SER A 57 -24.44 -7.54 1.88
C SER A 57 -23.33 -8.39 1.23
N LYS A 58 -23.20 -9.65 1.65
CA LYS A 58 -22.34 -10.66 1.00
C LYS A 58 -22.59 -10.85 -0.49
N LYS A 59 -23.78 -10.49 -0.99
CA LYS A 59 -24.12 -10.55 -2.42
C LYS A 59 -23.64 -9.33 -3.22
N SER A 60 -23.16 -8.29 -2.56
CA SER A 60 -22.62 -7.11 -3.22
C SER A 60 -21.22 -7.37 -3.76
N ARG A 61 -20.92 -6.88 -4.95
CA ARG A 61 -19.56 -6.88 -5.50
C ARG A 61 -18.57 -6.09 -4.64
N MET A 62 -19.05 -5.19 -3.77
CA MET A 62 -18.22 -4.40 -2.85
C MET A 62 -17.95 -5.10 -1.53
N TYR A 63 -18.45 -6.33 -1.32
CA TYR A 63 -18.35 -7.00 -0.03
C TYR A 63 -16.91 -7.22 0.42
N SER A 64 -16.08 -7.86 -0.41
CA SER A 64 -14.68 -8.14 -0.06
C SER A 64 -13.89 -6.86 0.21
N SER A 65 -14.13 -5.80 -0.57
CA SER A 65 -13.52 -4.48 -0.36
C SER A 65 -13.98 -3.83 0.96
N ALA A 66 -15.25 -4.02 1.31
CA ALA A 66 -15.80 -3.51 2.58
C ALA A 66 -15.22 -4.26 3.78
N VAL A 67 -15.13 -5.58 3.69
CA VAL A 67 -14.53 -6.43 4.75
C VAL A 67 -13.06 -6.08 4.92
N TYR A 68 -12.30 -5.94 3.82
CA TYR A 68 -10.91 -5.49 3.85
C TYR A 68 -10.77 -4.14 4.57
N LEU A 69 -11.56 -3.12 4.17
CA LEU A 69 -11.47 -1.79 4.77
C LEU A 69 -11.87 -1.80 6.25
N ARG A 70 -12.83 -2.63 6.66
CA ARG A 70 -13.15 -2.86 8.08
C ARG A 70 -11.96 -3.47 8.83
N GLY A 71 -11.26 -4.44 8.22
CA GLY A 71 -10.02 -4.98 8.77
C GLY A 71 -8.96 -3.89 8.98
N VAL A 72 -8.76 -3.01 7.98
CA VAL A 72 -7.84 -1.86 8.10
C VAL A 72 -8.26 -0.91 9.25
N ILE A 73 -9.55 -0.62 9.38
CA ILE A 73 -10.07 0.22 10.46
C ILE A 73 -9.76 -0.39 11.83
N ARG A 74 -9.99 -1.68 11.98
CA ARG A 74 -9.74 -2.42 13.24
C ARG A 74 -8.25 -2.48 13.57
N ALA A 75 -7.39 -2.74 12.58
CA ALA A 75 -5.95 -2.68 12.77
C ALA A 75 -5.48 -1.29 13.26
N ARG A 76 -6.02 -0.21 12.68
CA ARG A 76 -5.75 1.17 13.15
C ARG A 76 -6.17 1.44 14.60
N ARG A 77 -7.13 0.69 15.12
CA ARG A 77 -7.56 0.77 16.52
C ARG A 77 -6.77 -0.16 17.44
N GLY A 78 -5.85 -0.95 16.92
CA GLY A 78 -5.13 -1.98 17.67
C GLY A 78 -5.94 -3.25 17.93
N GLU A 79 -7.09 -3.40 17.28
CA GLU A 79 -7.98 -4.57 17.35
C GLU A 79 -7.45 -5.66 16.39
N TYR A 80 -6.18 -6.09 16.59
CA TYR A 80 -5.44 -6.91 15.62
C TYR A 80 -6.10 -8.26 15.33
N LYS A 81 -6.69 -8.89 16.35
CA LYS A 81 -7.38 -10.18 16.18
C LYS A 81 -8.58 -10.09 15.25
N ASP A 82 -9.44 -9.11 15.50
CA ASP A 82 -10.63 -8.87 14.67
C ASP A 82 -10.26 -8.38 13.26
N ALA A 83 -9.15 -7.65 13.16
CA ALA A 83 -8.58 -7.22 11.88
C ALA A 83 -8.09 -8.41 11.06
N ALA A 84 -7.35 -9.34 11.69
CA ALA A 84 -6.88 -10.57 11.05
C ALA A 84 -8.04 -11.46 10.59
N GLU A 85 -9.10 -11.61 11.39
CA GLU A 85 -10.29 -12.37 10.98
C GLU A 85 -10.93 -11.79 9.71
N ALA A 86 -11.06 -10.46 9.63
CA ALA A 86 -11.58 -9.79 8.43
C ALA A 86 -10.67 -9.99 7.21
N MET A 87 -9.34 -9.87 7.38
CA MET A 87 -8.39 -10.10 6.30
C MET A 87 -8.37 -11.57 5.84
N CYS A 88 -8.48 -12.54 6.79
CA CYS A 88 -8.58 -13.96 6.47
C CYS A 88 -9.85 -14.28 5.66
N GLU A 89 -10.99 -13.65 5.99
CA GLU A 89 -12.21 -13.83 5.21
C GLU A 89 -11.99 -13.41 3.74
N VAL A 90 -11.31 -12.30 3.50
CA VAL A 90 -11.02 -11.81 2.14
C VAL A 90 -9.97 -12.70 1.44
N ALA A 91 -8.88 -13.05 2.12
CA ALA A 91 -7.83 -13.88 1.54
C ALA A 91 -8.30 -15.29 1.20
N GLY A 92 -9.28 -15.84 1.93
CA GLY A 92 -9.87 -17.15 1.73
C GLY A 92 -10.96 -17.22 0.66
N THR A 93 -11.37 -16.10 0.03
CA THR A 93 -12.38 -16.11 -1.05
C THR A 93 -11.89 -16.87 -2.26
N GLY A 94 -12.81 -17.56 -2.99
CA GLY A 94 -12.49 -18.32 -4.20
C GLY A 94 -12.00 -17.42 -5.34
N ASP A 95 -11.41 -18.03 -6.39
CA ASP A 95 -10.94 -17.29 -7.57
C ASP A 95 -12.07 -16.64 -8.39
N ALA A 96 -13.32 -17.10 -8.21
CA ALA A 96 -14.48 -16.50 -8.85
C ALA A 96 -14.81 -15.09 -8.31
N ASP A 97 -14.34 -14.77 -7.10
CA ASP A 97 -14.55 -13.47 -6.46
C ASP A 97 -13.44 -12.46 -6.78
N LYS A 98 -12.71 -12.67 -7.88
CA LYS A 98 -11.71 -11.72 -8.37
C LYS A 98 -12.36 -10.39 -8.74
N ILE A 99 -12.68 -9.58 -7.72
CA ILE A 99 -12.88 -8.16 -7.95
C ILE A 99 -11.50 -7.57 -8.21
N THR A 100 -11.20 -7.47 -9.48
CA THR A 100 -10.00 -6.82 -9.95
C THR A 100 -10.31 -5.33 -10.00
N PHE A 101 -9.70 -4.57 -9.11
CA PHE A 101 -9.70 -3.11 -9.26
C PHE A 101 -8.63 -2.76 -10.29
N VAL A 102 -9.06 -2.16 -11.39
CA VAL A 102 -8.15 -1.53 -12.35
C VAL A 102 -7.92 -0.10 -11.85
N VAL A 103 -6.74 0.17 -11.35
CA VAL A 103 -6.26 1.52 -11.07
C VAL A 103 -5.01 1.71 -11.91
N ASP A 104 -5.01 2.66 -12.84
CA ASP A 104 -3.89 2.97 -13.73
C ASP A 104 -3.39 1.73 -14.51
N ASP A 105 -4.32 0.96 -15.12
CA ASP A 105 -4.08 -0.28 -15.87
C ASP A 105 -3.43 -1.43 -15.08
N ARG A 106 -3.27 -1.28 -13.77
CA ARG A 106 -2.80 -2.35 -12.88
C ARG A 106 -3.99 -3.10 -12.29
N TYR A 107 -3.89 -4.43 -12.37
CA TYR A 107 -4.85 -5.32 -11.72
C TYR A 107 -4.47 -5.49 -10.25
N PHE A 108 -5.26 -4.90 -9.36
CA PHE A 108 -5.12 -5.14 -7.93
C PHE A 108 -6.12 -6.20 -7.51
N THR A 109 -5.65 -7.27 -6.90
CA THR A 109 -6.56 -8.18 -6.23
C THR A 109 -6.71 -7.76 -4.78
N ILE A 110 -7.95 -7.68 -4.32
CA ILE A 110 -8.23 -7.40 -2.90
C ILE A 110 -7.65 -8.50 -1.99
N LYS A 111 -7.45 -9.71 -2.53
CA LYS A 111 -6.80 -10.84 -1.84
C LYS A 111 -5.35 -10.55 -1.51
N ASP A 112 -4.60 -9.99 -2.44
CA ASP A 112 -3.19 -9.67 -2.21
C ASP A 112 -3.05 -8.54 -1.18
N LEU A 113 -3.95 -7.54 -1.22
CA LEU A 113 -4.05 -6.53 -0.16
C LEU A 113 -4.38 -7.14 1.19
N ALA A 114 -5.28 -8.13 1.25
CA ALA A 114 -5.61 -8.81 2.49
C ALA A 114 -4.44 -9.65 3.02
N ARG A 115 -3.69 -10.34 2.14
CA ARG A 115 -2.47 -11.07 2.51
C ARG A 115 -1.38 -10.15 3.04
N LEU A 116 -1.17 -9.01 2.35
CA LEU A 116 -0.25 -7.97 2.83
C LEU A 116 -0.69 -7.44 4.19
N GLY A 117 -2.00 -7.21 4.37
CA GLY A 117 -2.58 -6.78 5.64
C GLY A 117 -2.38 -7.79 6.78
N LEU A 118 -2.52 -9.10 6.49
CA LEU A 118 -2.25 -10.17 7.46
C LEU A 118 -0.77 -10.19 7.87
N GLY A 119 0.14 -10.07 6.90
CA GLY A 119 1.57 -9.96 7.19
C GLY A 119 1.90 -8.78 8.11
N ARG A 120 1.32 -7.61 7.83
CA ARG A 120 1.48 -6.40 8.68
C ARG A 120 0.92 -6.58 10.09
N ILE A 121 -0.26 -7.18 10.22
CA ILE A 121 -0.87 -7.47 11.52
C ILE A 121 0.01 -8.43 12.33
N ALA A 122 0.46 -9.53 11.72
CA ALA A 122 1.35 -10.49 12.38
C ALA A 122 2.69 -9.83 12.78
N HIS A 123 3.25 -8.96 11.92
CA HIS A 123 4.45 -8.19 12.27
C HIS A 123 4.25 -7.30 13.49
N GLU A 124 3.15 -6.54 13.55
CA GLU A 124 2.81 -5.67 14.70
C GLU A 124 2.59 -6.47 16.00
N MET A 125 2.14 -7.73 15.89
CA MET A 125 2.00 -8.64 17.02
C MET A 125 3.32 -9.30 17.43
N GLY A 126 4.40 -9.13 16.67
CA GLY A 126 5.68 -9.80 16.88
C GLY A 126 5.72 -11.25 16.42
N GLU A 127 4.70 -11.68 15.67
CA GLU A 127 4.55 -13.03 15.10
C GLU A 127 5.25 -13.07 13.72
N TYR A 128 6.58 -12.92 13.72
CA TYR A 128 7.36 -12.68 12.51
C TYR A 128 7.35 -13.86 11.53
N ASP A 129 7.19 -15.10 12.00
CA ASP A 129 7.05 -16.28 11.14
C ASP A 129 5.73 -16.25 10.37
N ASP A 130 4.64 -15.87 11.04
CA ASP A 130 3.33 -15.74 10.42
C ASP A 130 3.32 -14.55 9.46
N ALA A 131 3.99 -13.44 9.81
CA ALA A 131 4.17 -12.30 8.91
C ALA A 131 4.88 -12.74 7.62
N TYR A 132 6.01 -13.44 7.74
CA TYR A 132 6.75 -13.99 6.62
C TYR A 132 5.88 -14.92 5.76
N TYR A 133 5.15 -15.85 6.38
CA TYR A 133 4.23 -16.73 5.68
C TYR A 133 3.20 -15.97 4.85
N HIS A 134 2.56 -14.95 5.41
CA HIS A 134 1.54 -14.18 4.71
C HIS A 134 2.11 -13.35 3.55
N TYR A 135 3.29 -12.74 3.70
CA TYR A 135 3.94 -12.03 2.61
C TYR A 135 4.29 -12.95 1.44
N PHE A 136 4.74 -14.18 1.71
CA PHE A 136 5.05 -15.19 0.68
C PHE A 136 3.82 -15.83 0.01
N GLN A 137 2.61 -15.53 0.47
CA GLN A 137 1.37 -15.90 -0.24
C GLN A 137 1.01 -14.89 -1.33
N ILE A 138 1.72 -13.78 -1.45
CA ILE A 138 1.52 -12.78 -2.51
C ILE A 138 2.19 -13.29 -3.77
N PRO A 139 1.46 -13.37 -4.92
CA PRO A 139 2.00 -13.88 -6.17
C PRO A 139 3.12 -13.00 -6.74
N ASP A 140 4.03 -13.62 -7.53
CA ASP A 140 5.16 -12.92 -8.15
C ASP A 140 4.74 -11.86 -9.18
N ASP A 141 3.55 -11.99 -9.76
CA ASP A 141 2.96 -11.03 -10.69
C ASP A 141 2.10 -9.95 -10.00
N SER A 142 2.02 -9.99 -8.67
CA SER A 142 1.27 -8.98 -7.90
C SER A 142 1.99 -7.64 -7.89
N ALA A 143 1.21 -6.56 -8.04
CA ALA A 143 1.72 -5.21 -7.85
C ALA A 143 2.22 -4.92 -6.41
N TYR A 144 1.86 -5.79 -5.45
CA TYR A 144 2.28 -5.70 -4.05
C TYR A 144 3.50 -6.56 -3.71
N LEU A 145 4.09 -7.25 -4.68
CA LEU A 145 5.31 -8.04 -4.45
C LEU A 145 6.47 -7.20 -3.89
N PRO A 146 6.72 -5.97 -4.39
CA PRO A 146 7.78 -5.12 -3.81
C PRO A 146 7.55 -4.82 -2.32
N ASP A 147 6.32 -4.45 -1.96
CA ASP A 147 5.96 -4.20 -0.56
C ASP A 147 6.15 -5.46 0.30
N ALA A 148 5.68 -6.60 -0.20
CA ALA A 148 5.77 -7.88 0.52
C ALA A 148 7.22 -8.32 0.77
N LEU A 149 8.09 -8.24 -0.23
CA LEU A 149 9.52 -8.59 -0.09
C LEU A 149 10.22 -7.66 0.90
N PHE A 150 9.99 -6.36 0.80
CA PHE A 150 10.57 -5.39 1.71
C PHE A 150 10.09 -5.61 3.16
N GLU A 151 8.79 -5.79 3.37
CA GLU A 151 8.21 -5.97 4.70
C GLU A 151 8.56 -7.34 5.30
N ALA A 152 8.68 -8.39 4.47
CA ALA A 152 9.21 -9.68 4.89
C ALA A 152 10.66 -9.58 5.37
N SER A 153 11.51 -8.86 4.63
CA SER A 153 12.91 -8.65 5.02
C SER A 153 13.03 -7.92 6.36
N TRP A 154 12.16 -6.93 6.58
CA TRP A 154 12.09 -6.19 7.84
C TRP A 154 11.61 -7.08 9.01
N SER A 155 10.63 -7.96 8.77
CA SER A 155 10.13 -8.92 9.76
C SER A 155 11.23 -9.91 10.19
N MET A 156 12.01 -10.42 9.22
CA MET A 156 13.13 -11.31 9.50
C MET A 156 14.28 -10.60 10.24
N TYR A 157 14.54 -9.32 9.93
CA TYR A 157 15.47 -8.50 10.72
C TYR A 157 15.04 -8.37 12.18
N GLN A 158 13.76 -8.08 12.43
CA GLN A 158 13.22 -7.97 13.78
C GLN A 158 13.28 -9.31 14.54
N LYS A 159 13.06 -10.42 13.83
CA LYS A 159 13.21 -11.78 14.37
C LYS A 159 14.66 -12.16 14.66
N ARG A 160 15.67 -11.39 14.18
CA ARG A 160 17.10 -11.70 14.22
C ARG A 160 17.53 -12.83 13.27
N GLU A 161 16.74 -13.16 12.30
CA GLU A 161 17.08 -14.05 11.19
C GLU A 161 17.83 -13.26 10.09
N LEU A 162 19.07 -12.83 10.45
CA LEU A 162 19.82 -11.88 9.63
C LEU A 162 20.17 -12.41 8.25
N ALA A 163 20.42 -13.72 8.09
CA ALA A 163 20.71 -14.33 6.79
C ALA A 163 19.49 -14.21 5.85
N THR A 164 18.31 -14.61 6.31
CA THR A 164 17.07 -14.52 5.54
C THR A 164 16.71 -13.07 5.21
N SER A 165 16.85 -12.17 6.18
CA SER A 165 16.61 -10.73 5.96
C SER A 165 17.53 -10.16 4.87
N ARG A 166 18.84 -10.53 4.90
CA ARG A 166 19.82 -10.14 3.89
C ARG A 166 19.42 -10.59 2.49
N ASP A 167 19.10 -11.87 2.36
CA ASP A 167 18.74 -12.45 1.05
C ASP A 167 17.53 -11.74 0.47
N LEU A 168 16.49 -11.50 1.27
CA LEU A 168 15.26 -10.82 0.84
C LEU A 168 15.48 -9.35 0.46
N VAL A 169 16.22 -8.59 1.28
CA VAL A 169 16.46 -7.18 0.98
C VAL A 169 17.35 -6.99 -0.24
N HIS A 170 18.33 -7.90 -0.45
CA HIS A 170 19.15 -7.89 -1.66
C HIS A 170 18.35 -8.27 -2.90
N GLU A 171 17.46 -9.26 -2.80
CA GLU A 171 16.53 -9.61 -3.87
C GLU A 171 15.64 -8.42 -4.23
N PHE A 172 15.06 -7.75 -3.23
CA PHE A 172 14.27 -6.55 -3.45
C PHE A 172 15.06 -5.45 -4.19
N ILE A 173 16.27 -5.12 -3.71
CA ILE A 173 17.10 -4.05 -4.28
C ILE A 173 17.46 -4.35 -5.74
N ASN A 174 17.75 -5.62 -6.06
CA ASN A 174 18.14 -6.05 -7.40
C ASN A 174 16.95 -6.13 -8.36
N THR A 175 15.79 -6.58 -7.87
CA THR A 175 14.59 -6.77 -8.69
C THR A 175 13.82 -5.47 -8.91
N PHE A 176 13.82 -4.57 -7.92
CA PHE A 176 13.05 -3.33 -7.93
C PHE A 176 13.92 -2.07 -7.73
N PRO A 177 14.95 -1.84 -8.60
CA PRO A 177 15.90 -0.73 -8.41
C PRO A 177 15.26 0.66 -8.52
N SER A 178 14.07 0.76 -9.15
CA SER A 178 13.29 1.98 -9.31
C SER A 178 12.14 2.13 -8.30
N SER A 179 12.02 1.20 -7.36
CA SER A 179 10.97 1.26 -6.33
C SER A 179 11.15 2.49 -5.43
N PRO A 180 10.06 3.17 -5.05
CA PRO A 180 10.11 4.22 -4.03
C PRO A 180 10.66 3.73 -2.68
N LEU A 181 10.59 2.41 -2.40
CA LEU A 181 11.11 1.78 -1.18
C LEU A 181 12.63 1.46 -1.27
N TRP A 182 13.27 1.74 -2.41
CA TRP A 182 14.69 1.45 -2.60
C TRP A 182 15.60 2.12 -1.54
N PRO A 183 15.37 3.39 -1.13
CA PRO A 183 16.18 4.02 -0.09
C PRO A 183 16.06 3.32 1.26
N GLU A 184 14.85 2.98 1.66
CA GLU A 184 14.56 2.28 2.91
C GLU A 184 15.14 0.85 2.90
N ALA A 185 15.05 0.15 1.76
CA ALA A 185 15.64 -1.16 1.59
C ALA A 185 17.17 -1.12 1.67
N SER A 186 17.81 -0.11 1.06
CA SER A 186 19.27 0.09 1.16
C SER A 186 19.71 0.39 2.59
N LEU A 187 18.89 1.15 3.33
CA LEU A 187 19.11 1.42 4.76
C LEU A 187 19.00 0.14 5.58
N LEU A 188 17.98 -0.69 5.32
CA LEU A 188 17.79 -1.97 5.97
C LEU A 188 18.96 -2.93 5.68
N ALA A 189 19.44 -2.99 4.43
CA ALA A 189 20.63 -3.79 4.09
C ALA A 189 21.84 -3.37 4.95
N GLY A 190 22.07 -2.07 5.11
CA GLY A 190 23.09 -1.56 6.03
C GLY A 190 22.87 -1.99 7.48
N TYR A 191 21.64 -1.98 7.98
CA TYR A 191 21.31 -2.43 9.34
C TYR A 191 21.54 -3.93 9.54
N VAL A 192 21.20 -4.74 8.55
CA VAL A 192 21.43 -6.20 8.59
C VAL A 192 22.93 -6.51 8.68
N GLU A 193 23.76 -5.87 7.87
CA GLU A 193 25.21 -6.04 7.91
C GLU A 193 25.80 -5.52 9.22
N LEU A 194 25.31 -4.41 9.72
CA LEU A 194 25.73 -3.87 11.03
C LEU A 194 25.38 -4.83 12.18
N ALA A 195 24.17 -5.40 12.17
CA ALA A 195 23.73 -6.36 13.17
C ALA A 195 24.52 -7.67 13.15
N ASP A 196 25.06 -8.03 11.97
CA ASP A 196 25.93 -9.19 11.75
C ASP A 196 27.44 -8.86 11.94
N CYS A 197 27.75 -7.68 12.49
CA CYS A 197 29.09 -7.18 12.72
C CYS A 197 29.96 -7.04 11.45
N LYS A 198 29.36 -6.94 10.28
CA LYS A 198 30.02 -6.71 8.97
C LYS A 198 30.10 -5.21 8.68
N PHE A 199 30.92 -4.51 9.44
CA PHE A 199 30.98 -3.04 9.43
C PHE A 199 31.34 -2.46 8.05
N ASP A 200 32.29 -3.09 7.34
CA ASP A 200 32.73 -2.62 6.03
C ASP A 200 31.60 -2.75 4.98
N ASP A 201 30.79 -3.80 5.04
CA ASP A 201 29.67 -4.01 4.13
C ASP A 201 28.51 -3.07 4.48
N SER A 202 28.24 -2.87 5.77
CA SER A 202 27.28 -1.85 6.22
C SER A 202 27.66 -0.45 5.72
N GLN A 203 28.94 -0.07 5.84
CA GLN A 203 29.45 1.22 5.37
C GLN A 203 29.23 1.39 3.85
N LYS A 204 29.49 0.34 3.05
CA LYS A 204 29.26 0.38 1.60
C LYS A 204 27.79 0.67 1.24
N TRP A 205 26.85 0.07 1.95
CA TRP A 205 25.43 0.34 1.74
C TRP A 205 25.08 1.79 2.02
N TYR A 206 25.57 2.35 3.12
CA TYR A 206 25.31 3.75 3.44
C TYR A 206 26.00 4.71 2.47
N ASP A 207 27.22 4.40 2.03
CA ASP A 207 27.92 5.22 1.03
C ASP A 207 27.20 5.21 -0.33
N GLN A 208 26.66 4.06 -0.76
CA GLN A 208 25.84 3.96 -1.97
C GLN A 208 24.55 4.77 -1.84
N LEU A 209 23.86 4.66 -0.70
CA LEU A 209 22.62 5.39 -0.45
C LEU A 209 22.88 6.91 -0.45
N ILE A 210 23.91 7.37 0.26
CA ILE A 210 24.31 8.77 0.30
C ILE A 210 24.69 9.24 -1.12
N GLY A 211 25.52 8.49 -1.83
CA GLY A 211 25.95 8.84 -3.19
C GLY A 211 24.79 8.99 -4.17
N LYS A 212 23.74 8.18 -4.04
CA LYS A 212 22.53 8.24 -4.87
C LYS A 212 21.61 9.40 -4.49
N LEU A 213 21.46 9.70 -3.20
CA LEU A 213 20.50 10.70 -2.73
C LEU A 213 21.10 12.11 -2.59
N GLN A 214 22.40 12.25 -2.32
CA GLN A 214 23.03 13.55 -2.09
C GLN A 214 22.82 14.55 -3.25
N PRO A 215 22.91 14.16 -4.55
CA PRO A 215 22.62 15.08 -5.65
C PRO A 215 21.20 15.65 -5.62
N VAL A 216 20.22 14.82 -5.19
CA VAL A 216 18.81 15.23 -5.07
C VAL A 216 18.65 16.21 -3.90
N VAL A 217 19.28 15.93 -2.76
CA VAL A 217 19.29 16.82 -1.60
C VAL A 217 19.91 18.17 -1.97
N ASP A 218 21.05 18.16 -2.66
CA ASP A 218 21.74 19.37 -3.09
C ASP A 218 20.89 20.21 -4.09
N GLU A 219 20.15 19.54 -4.97
CA GLU A 219 19.22 20.21 -5.89
C GLU A 219 18.05 20.86 -5.15
N ILE A 220 17.45 20.14 -4.18
CA ILE A 220 16.38 20.66 -3.33
C ILE A 220 16.88 21.87 -2.52
N ASP A 221 18.06 21.78 -1.93
CA ASP A 221 18.64 22.88 -1.15
C ASP A 221 18.95 24.12 -1.98
N ARG A 222 19.37 23.94 -3.22
CA ARG A 222 19.51 25.04 -4.19
C ARG A 222 18.15 25.65 -4.51
N ALA A 223 17.14 24.82 -4.79
CA ALA A 223 15.79 25.29 -5.11
C ALA A 223 15.10 26.01 -3.93
N ARG A 224 15.43 25.65 -2.68
CA ARG A 224 14.94 26.38 -1.50
C ARG A 224 15.42 27.83 -1.46
N LYS A 225 16.60 28.11 -2.01
CA LYS A 225 17.25 29.43 -2.02
C LYS A 225 16.95 30.22 -3.32
N ASP A 226 16.59 29.52 -4.39
CA ASP A 226 16.32 30.10 -5.72
C ASP A 226 14.84 29.85 -6.11
N PRO A 227 14.00 30.92 -6.11
CA PRO A 227 12.59 30.82 -6.48
C PRO A 227 12.35 30.40 -7.94
N ASP A 228 13.28 30.71 -8.85
CA ASP A 228 13.15 30.34 -10.27
C ASP A 228 13.44 28.88 -10.49
N LEU A 229 14.50 28.36 -9.87
CA LEU A 229 14.80 26.93 -9.87
C LEU A 229 13.67 26.13 -9.25
N ARG A 230 13.11 26.59 -8.12
CA ARG A 230 11.97 25.96 -7.49
C ARG A 230 10.76 25.87 -8.42
N ARG A 231 10.43 26.95 -9.15
CA ARG A 231 9.35 26.94 -10.15
C ARG A 231 9.60 25.93 -11.26
N GLN A 232 10.83 25.85 -11.75
CA GLN A 232 11.22 24.88 -12.79
C GLN A 232 11.07 23.43 -12.30
N LEU A 233 11.52 23.11 -11.08
CA LEU A 233 11.39 21.78 -10.51
C LEU A 233 9.93 21.39 -10.30
N VAL A 234 9.11 22.30 -9.78
CA VAL A 234 7.67 22.06 -9.63
C VAL A 234 7.01 21.82 -11.00
N ALA A 235 7.32 22.65 -12.01
CA ALA A 235 6.79 22.46 -13.36
C ALA A 235 7.21 21.10 -13.95
N LYS A 236 8.48 20.70 -13.79
CA LYS A 236 8.99 19.39 -14.22
C LYS A 236 8.26 18.24 -13.51
N ALA A 237 8.06 18.34 -12.18
CA ALA A 237 7.35 17.35 -11.41
C ALA A 237 5.87 17.21 -11.85
N VAL A 238 5.18 18.34 -12.11
CA VAL A 238 3.81 18.36 -12.64
C VAL A 238 3.73 17.71 -14.02
N THR A 239 4.66 18.04 -14.92
CA THR A 239 4.72 17.43 -16.25
C THR A 239 4.93 15.93 -16.12
N ARG A 240 5.88 15.50 -15.30
CA ARG A 240 6.15 14.07 -15.07
C ARG A 240 4.96 13.33 -14.46
N PHE A 241 4.26 13.95 -13.51
CA PHE A 241 3.03 13.39 -12.95
C PHE A 241 1.96 13.17 -14.02
N HIS A 242 1.79 14.12 -14.96
CA HIS A 242 0.85 13.97 -16.06
C HIS A 242 1.26 12.87 -17.03
N GLU A 243 2.55 12.74 -17.34
CA GLU A 243 3.09 11.67 -18.18
C GLU A 243 2.80 10.29 -17.56
N ILE A 244 3.16 10.09 -16.30
CA ILE A 244 2.91 8.85 -15.55
C ILE A 244 1.41 8.52 -15.55
N LYS A 245 0.55 9.54 -15.36
CA LYS A 245 -0.90 9.35 -15.38
C LYS A 245 -1.45 8.94 -16.75
N GLN A 246 -0.79 9.35 -17.84
CA GLN A 246 -1.20 9.02 -19.21
C GLN A 246 -0.64 7.67 -19.69
N THR A 247 0.59 7.35 -19.31
CA THR A 247 1.31 6.16 -19.83
C THR A 247 1.26 4.97 -18.88
N GLY A 248 0.90 5.17 -17.59
CA GLY A 248 1.00 4.15 -16.56
C GLY A 248 2.45 3.74 -16.23
N GLU A 249 3.43 4.29 -16.92
CA GLU A 249 4.86 3.98 -16.72
C GLU A 249 5.48 4.90 -15.66
N VAL A 250 5.86 4.32 -14.55
CA VAL A 250 6.88 4.91 -13.68
C VAL A 250 8.23 4.58 -14.31
N ALA A 251 8.71 5.45 -15.21
CA ALA A 251 10.05 5.27 -15.75
C ALA A 251 11.07 5.40 -14.61
N GLY A 252 11.99 4.44 -14.57
CA GLY A 252 13.07 4.34 -13.63
C GLY A 252 14.05 5.51 -13.63
#